data_5473916d2e1aa15fb4c2e1c0295f7e14
#
_entry.id   5473916d2e1aa15fb4c2e1c0295f7e14
#
_cell.length_a   1.000
_cell.length_b   1.000
_cell.length_c   1.000
_cell.angle_alpha   90.00
_cell.angle_beta   90.00
_cell.angle_gamma   90.00
#
_symmetry.space_group_name_H-M   'P 1'
#
loop_
_entity.id
_entity.type
_entity.pdbx_description
1 polymer ?
#
loop_
_entity_poly.entity_id
_entity_poly.type
_entity_poly.pdbx_seq_one_letter_code
_entity_poly.pdbx_strand_id
1 'polypeptide(L)'
;MEDDGYAVSSLDALGEGPGFRKIRSPLGFTAFGVNAIVLPPGYATNRHTHETQQELYFVHEGTIEIEFGDGTTELLGKGGVARVDGPVPRRLRNVGEGEATYLSVGGHAGYVGRDAHLYGDEEEARGGFGK
;
A
#
# COMPACT_ATOMS: atom_id res chain seq x y z
N MET A 1 9.08 7.73 22.66
CA MET A 1 8.08 7.56 23.66
C MET A 1 7.81 6.10 23.93
N GLU A 2 7.64 5.76 25.14
CA GLU A 2 7.42 4.40 25.50
C GLU A 2 5.95 4.12 25.65
N ASP A 3 5.54 2.92 25.36
CA ASP A 3 4.21 2.49 25.63
C ASP A 3 4.29 1.21 26.43
N ASP A 4 3.15 0.64 26.75
CA ASP A 4 3.10 -0.53 27.60
C ASP A 4 3.12 -1.82 26.81
N GLY A 5 3.62 -1.78 25.59
CA GLY A 5 3.70 -2.94 24.73
C GLY A 5 2.54 -3.07 23.79
N TYR A 6 1.66 -2.07 23.75
CA TYR A 6 0.55 -2.08 22.80
C TYR A 6 0.15 -0.66 22.47
N ALA A 7 -0.49 -0.53 21.30
CA ALA A 7 -1.10 0.73 20.88
C ALA A 7 -2.27 0.38 19.96
N VAL A 8 -3.34 1.15 20.04
CA VAL A 8 -4.52 0.89 19.22
C VAL A 8 -5.01 2.19 18.61
N SER A 9 -5.62 2.08 17.43
CA SER A 9 -6.19 3.22 16.74
C SER A 9 -7.22 2.70 15.75
N SER A 10 -7.63 3.53 14.81
CA SER A 10 -8.52 3.13 13.74
C SER A 10 -8.11 3.88 12.48
N LEU A 11 -8.54 3.39 11.33
CA LEU A 11 -8.21 4.08 10.09
C LEU A 11 -8.78 5.49 10.07
N ASP A 12 -9.96 5.69 10.65
CA ASP A 12 -10.54 7.03 10.68
C ASP A 12 -9.76 7.96 11.57
N ALA A 13 -9.17 7.45 12.62
CA ALA A 13 -8.38 8.28 13.51
C ALA A 13 -7.02 8.60 12.93
N LEU A 14 -6.56 7.80 11.97
CA LEU A 14 -5.23 7.94 11.41
C LEU A 14 -5.18 8.79 10.15
N GLY A 15 -6.31 9.30 9.68
CA GLY A 15 -6.31 10.17 8.53
C GLY A 15 -7.71 10.46 8.06
N GLU A 16 -7.82 11.31 7.04
CA GLU A 16 -9.08 11.69 6.44
C GLU A 16 -8.92 11.65 4.94
N GLY A 17 -10.02 11.29 4.27
CA GLY A 17 -10.04 11.34 2.82
C GLY A 17 -9.13 10.34 2.16
N PRO A 18 -8.90 10.50 0.88
CA PRO A 18 -8.05 9.59 0.13
C PRO A 18 -6.58 9.73 0.49
N GLY A 19 -5.81 8.69 0.16
CA GLY A 19 -4.38 8.72 0.34
C GLY A 19 -3.92 7.74 1.39
N PHE A 20 -2.72 7.96 1.89
CA PHE A 20 -2.14 7.08 2.89
C PHE A 20 -2.75 7.33 4.26
N ARG A 21 -3.02 6.24 4.96
CA ARG A 21 -3.31 6.27 6.39
C ARG A 21 -2.14 5.55 7.04
N LYS A 22 -1.20 6.31 7.57
CA LYS A 22 0.00 5.72 8.15
C LYS A 22 -0.36 4.96 9.40
N ILE A 23 0.12 3.74 9.50
CA ILE A 23 -0.14 2.89 10.65
C ILE A 23 1.15 2.63 11.42
N ARG A 24 2.24 2.34 10.69
CA ARG A 24 3.47 1.93 11.34
C ARG A 24 3.96 2.97 12.36
N SER A 25 4.12 4.21 11.92
CA SER A 25 4.75 5.18 12.82
C SER A 25 3.85 5.61 13.95
N PRO A 26 2.57 5.89 13.75
CA PRO A 26 1.74 6.26 14.90
C PRO A 26 1.60 5.14 15.92
N LEU A 27 1.58 3.88 15.49
CA LEU A 27 1.42 2.79 16.43
C LEU A 27 2.75 2.20 16.91
N GLY A 28 3.86 2.62 16.31
CA GLY A 28 5.16 2.23 16.81
C GLY A 28 5.65 0.85 16.38
N PHE A 29 5.16 0.34 15.24
CA PHE A 29 5.67 -0.93 14.73
C PHE A 29 7.14 -0.80 14.36
N THR A 30 7.93 -1.78 14.74
CA THR A 30 9.34 -1.80 14.37
C THR A 30 9.71 -3.03 13.54
N ALA A 31 8.85 -4.04 13.51
CA ALA A 31 9.19 -5.30 12.86
C ALA A 31 8.85 -5.29 11.37
N PHE A 32 7.95 -4.45 10.92
CA PHE A 32 7.56 -4.38 9.51
C PHE A 32 6.89 -3.04 9.27
N GLY A 33 6.76 -2.71 7.98
CA GLY A 33 6.01 -1.53 7.58
C GLY A 33 4.56 -1.89 7.37
N VAL A 34 3.66 -1.00 7.72
CA VAL A 34 2.24 -1.21 7.48
C VAL A 34 1.55 0.13 7.34
N ASN A 35 0.77 0.26 6.28
CA ASN A 35 -0.03 1.44 6.02
C ASN A 35 -1.31 1.00 5.34
N ALA A 36 -2.32 1.86 5.40
CA ALA A 36 -3.52 1.68 4.60
C ALA A 36 -3.52 2.73 3.50
N ILE A 37 -4.11 2.41 2.39
CA ILE A 37 -4.25 3.32 1.28
C ILE A 37 -5.71 3.37 0.89
N VAL A 38 -6.25 4.58 0.77
CA VAL A 38 -7.64 4.81 0.39
C VAL A 38 -7.63 5.46 -0.97
N LEU A 39 -8.22 4.81 -1.97
CA LEU A 39 -8.22 5.29 -3.35
C LEU A 39 -9.65 5.58 -3.81
N PRO A 40 -9.89 6.77 -4.37
CA PRO A 40 -11.16 7.02 -5.03
C PRO A 40 -11.30 6.15 -6.27
N PRO A 41 -12.50 6.01 -6.81
CA PRO A 41 -12.69 5.22 -8.03
C PRO A 41 -11.81 5.72 -9.16
N GLY A 42 -11.19 4.79 -9.85
CA GLY A 42 -10.35 5.11 -11.01
C GLY A 42 -8.94 5.53 -10.72
N TYR A 43 -8.62 5.80 -9.47
CA TYR A 43 -7.27 6.24 -9.12
C TYR A 43 -6.34 5.05 -8.95
N ALA A 44 -5.06 5.30 -9.24
CA ALA A 44 -4.02 4.28 -9.15
C ALA A 44 -2.82 4.84 -8.42
N THR A 45 -2.07 3.95 -7.80
CA THR A 45 -0.79 4.32 -7.22
C THR A 45 0.24 4.48 -8.34
N ASN A 46 1.39 5.01 -8.01
CA ASN A 46 2.51 5.03 -8.95
C ASN A 46 3.02 3.62 -9.16
N ARG A 47 3.56 3.38 -10.36
CA ARG A 47 4.22 2.11 -10.64
C ARG A 47 5.55 2.11 -9.92
N HIS A 48 5.84 1.03 -9.17
CA HIS A 48 7.04 1.03 -8.36
C HIS A 48 7.54 -0.37 -8.09
N THR A 49 8.79 -0.44 -7.63
CA THR A 49 9.38 -1.65 -7.08
C THR A 49 9.95 -1.31 -5.71
N HIS A 50 10.36 -2.36 -5.00
CA HIS A 50 11.16 -2.22 -3.79
C HIS A 50 12.42 -3.02 -3.99
N GLU A 51 13.48 -2.66 -3.26
CA GLU A 51 14.74 -3.36 -3.45
C GLU A 51 14.73 -4.73 -2.77
N THR A 52 14.31 -4.77 -1.53
CA THR A 52 14.42 -6.01 -0.77
C THR A 52 13.14 -6.45 -0.12
N GLN A 53 12.23 -5.54 0.22
CA GLN A 53 11.11 -5.98 1.04
C GLN A 53 10.05 -6.68 0.22
N GLN A 54 9.48 -7.71 0.81
CA GLN A 54 8.26 -8.32 0.30
C GLN A 54 7.08 -7.54 0.82
N GLU A 55 6.03 -7.49 0.03
CA GLU A 55 4.81 -6.82 0.45
C GLU A 55 3.63 -7.75 0.39
N LEU A 56 2.77 -7.60 1.39
CA LEU A 56 1.44 -8.17 1.40
C LEU A 56 0.46 -7.05 1.14
N TYR A 57 -0.46 -7.27 0.21
CA TYR A 57 -1.60 -6.38 0.03
C TYR A 57 -2.85 -7.12 0.46
N PHE A 58 -3.68 -6.45 1.23
CA PHE A 58 -4.94 -7.02 1.70
C PHE A 58 -6.04 -6.00 1.46
N VAL A 59 -7.04 -6.38 0.67
CA VAL A 59 -8.13 -5.47 0.33
C VAL A 59 -9.19 -5.54 1.41
N HIS A 60 -9.38 -4.41 2.08
CA HIS A 60 -10.36 -4.28 3.15
C HIS A 60 -11.72 -3.92 2.58
N GLU A 61 -11.75 -3.08 1.54
CA GLU A 61 -12.99 -2.57 0.96
C GLU A 61 -12.76 -2.29 -0.51
N GLY A 62 -13.76 -2.56 -1.34
CA GLY A 62 -13.69 -2.23 -2.75
C GLY A 62 -13.00 -3.29 -3.59
N THR A 63 -12.61 -2.93 -4.80
CA THR A 63 -11.98 -3.85 -5.75
C THR A 63 -10.73 -3.20 -6.31
N ILE A 64 -9.61 -3.88 -6.18
CA ILE A 64 -8.31 -3.39 -6.60
C ILE A 64 -7.78 -4.28 -7.72
N GLU A 65 -7.26 -3.65 -8.76
CA GLU A 65 -6.53 -4.36 -9.81
C GLU A 65 -5.05 -4.12 -9.59
N ILE A 66 -4.26 -5.19 -9.57
CA ILE A 66 -2.81 -5.06 -9.51
C ILE A 66 -2.27 -5.33 -10.89
N GLU A 67 -1.50 -4.40 -11.41
CA GLU A 67 -0.81 -4.53 -12.68
C GLU A 67 0.66 -4.79 -12.41
N PHE A 68 1.20 -5.84 -13.00
CA PHE A 68 2.59 -6.21 -12.83
C PHE A 68 3.41 -5.78 -14.05
N GLY A 69 4.73 -5.83 -13.90
CA GLY A 69 5.62 -5.28 -14.91
C GLY A 69 5.54 -5.95 -16.27
N ASP A 70 5.11 -7.20 -16.31
CA ASP A 70 4.97 -7.90 -17.59
C ASP A 70 3.60 -7.67 -18.22
N GLY A 71 2.79 -6.78 -17.66
CA GLY A 71 1.47 -6.48 -18.18
C GLY A 71 0.36 -7.35 -17.65
N THR A 72 0.69 -8.36 -16.87
CA THR A 72 -0.33 -9.20 -16.24
C THR A 72 -1.10 -8.39 -15.22
N THR A 73 -2.40 -8.62 -15.12
CA THR A 73 -3.22 -7.97 -14.11
C THR A 73 -3.98 -9.01 -13.32
N GLU A 74 -4.25 -8.69 -12.06
CA GLU A 74 -5.04 -9.55 -11.18
C GLU A 74 -6.04 -8.70 -10.43
N LEU A 75 -7.23 -9.22 -10.24
CA LEU A 75 -8.27 -8.51 -9.52
C LEU A 75 -8.39 -9.07 -8.11
N LEU A 76 -8.47 -8.17 -7.15
CA LEU A 76 -8.69 -8.52 -5.76
C LEU A 76 -9.91 -7.79 -5.25
N GLY A 77 -10.93 -8.53 -4.88
CA GLY A 77 -12.09 -7.95 -4.21
C GLY A 77 -11.85 -7.92 -2.71
N LYS A 78 -12.89 -7.56 -1.98
CA LYS A 78 -12.84 -7.49 -0.54
C LYS A 78 -12.32 -8.80 0.03
N GLY A 79 -11.33 -8.73 0.92
CA GLY A 79 -10.71 -9.90 1.49
C GLY A 79 -9.61 -10.50 0.64
N GLY A 80 -9.35 -9.96 -0.54
CA GLY A 80 -8.29 -10.46 -1.41
C GLY A 80 -6.93 -10.17 -0.84
N VAL A 81 -5.99 -11.09 -1.10
CA VAL A 81 -4.63 -10.95 -0.59
C VAL A 81 -3.64 -11.25 -1.71
N ALA A 82 -2.50 -10.59 -1.66
CA ALA A 82 -1.44 -10.82 -2.63
C ALA A 82 -0.10 -10.66 -1.96
N ARG A 83 0.88 -11.46 -2.40
CA ARG A 83 2.27 -11.26 -2.04
C ARG A 83 2.98 -10.75 -3.30
N VAL A 84 3.76 -9.69 -3.15
CA VAL A 84 4.56 -9.16 -4.25
C VAL A 84 5.97 -9.01 -3.74
N ASP A 85 6.91 -9.67 -4.41
CA ASP A 85 8.31 -9.58 -4.04
C ASP A 85 8.88 -8.24 -4.50
N GLY A 86 9.91 -7.78 -3.79
CA GLY A 86 10.43 -6.44 -4.01
C GLY A 86 10.69 -6.07 -5.45
N PRO A 87 11.47 -6.88 -6.19
CA PRO A 87 11.83 -6.47 -7.55
C PRO A 87 10.69 -6.51 -8.57
N VAL A 88 9.55 -7.07 -8.23
CA VAL A 88 8.44 -7.16 -9.18
C VAL A 88 7.76 -5.81 -9.30
N PRO A 89 7.73 -5.20 -10.48
CA PRO A 89 7.02 -3.93 -10.65
C PRO A 89 5.52 -4.09 -10.46
N ARG A 90 4.91 -3.11 -9.82
CA ARG A 90 3.47 -3.19 -9.59
C ARG A 90 2.85 -1.81 -9.53
N ARG A 91 1.57 -1.77 -9.84
CA ARG A 91 0.72 -0.61 -9.65
C ARG A 91 -0.66 -1.11 -9.26
N LEU A 92 -1.29 -0.43 -8.31
CA LEU A 92 -2.61 -0.81 -7.82
C LEU A 92 -3.61 0.27 -8.21
N ARG A 93 -4.76 -0.16 -8.72
CA ARG A 93 -5.79 0.75 -9.20
C ARG A 93 -7.13 0.36 -8.61
N ASN A 94 -7.91 1.35 -8.22
CA ASN A 94 -9.29 1.11 -7.81
C ASN A 94 -10.15 1.01 -9.07
N VAL A 95 -10.66 -0.19 -9.34
CA VAL A 95 -11.50 -0.41 -10.52
C VAL A 95 -12.95 -0.61 -10.14
N GLY A 96 -13.31 -0.38 -8.89
CA GLY A 96 -14.70 -0.45 -8.46
C GLY A 96 -15.38 0.89 -8.59
N GLU A 97 -16.61 0.95 -8.10
CA GLU A 97 -17.42 2.15 -8.24
C GLU A 97 -17.35 3.05 -7.03
N GLY A 98 -16.89 2.54 -5.90
CA GLY A 98 -16.74 3.33 -4.70
C GLY A 98 -15.30 3.41 -4.26
N GLU A 99 -15.09 3.99 -3.11
CA GLU A 99 -13.76 4.05 -2.53
C GLU A 99 -13.23 2.66 -2.27
N ALA A 100 -11.92 2.47 -2.42
CA ALA A 100 -11.29 1.22 -2.07
C ALA A 100 -10.23 1.48 -1.02
N THR A 101 -10.08 0.52 -0.10
CA THR A 101 -9.09 0.61 0.96
C THR A 101 -8.34 -0.70 1.02
N TYR A 102 -7.03 -0.62 1.03
CA TYR A 102 -6.21 -1.82 1.20
C TYR A 102 -5.07 -1.54 2.16
N LEU A 103 -4.58 -2.61 2.77
CA LEU A 103 -3.40 -2.55 3.62
C LEU A 103 -2.20 -2.98 2.81
N SER A 104 -1.08 -2.32 3.07
CA SER A 104 0.21 -2.69 2.53
C SER A 104 1.11 -3.00 3.71
N VAL A 105 1.63 -4.23 3.77
CA VAL A 105 2.50 -4.67 4.85
C VAL A 105 3.77 -5.17 4.21
N GLY A 106 4.91 -4.65 4.65
CA GLY A 106 6.16 -5.01 4.01
C GLY A 106 7.32 -5.13 4.98
N GLY A 107 8.30 -5.93 4.57
CA GLY A 107 9.51 -6.10 5.36
C GLY A 107 10.45 -7.09 4.72
N HIS A 108 11.64 -7.18 5.32
CA HIS A 108 12.66 -8.14 4.93
C HIS A 108 13.47 -8.38 6.17
N ALA A 109 13.09 -9.40 6.95
CA ALA A 109 13.69 -9.66 8.26
C ALA A 109 13.57 -8.42 9.14
N GLY A 110 12.44 -7.73 9.05
CA GLY A 110 12.17 -6.54 9.83
C GLY A 110 11.70 -5.42 8.94
N TYR A 111 11.52 -4.24 9.52
CA TYR A 111 11.09 -3.08 8.77
C TYR A 111 12.22 -2.59 7.86
N VAL A 112 11.87 -2.29 6.62
CA VAL A 112 12.79 -1.72 5.65
C VAL A 112 12.24 -0.37 5.24
N GLY A 113 13.03 0.69 5.48
CA GLY A 113 12.59 2.02 5.11
C GLY A 113 12.96 2.34 3.68
N ARG A 114 12.15 3.07 3.01
CA ARG A 114 12.44 3.82 1.80
C ARG A 114 13.22 3.09 0.73
N ASP A 115 12.82 1.86 0.41
CA ASP A 115 13.47 1.16 -0.68
C ASP A 115 12.63 1.12 -1.95
N ALA A 116 11.59 1.95 -2.03
CA ALA A 116 10.74 1.98 -3.20
C ALA A 116 11.39 2.76 -4.33
N HIS A 117 11.18 2.32 -5.55
CA HIS A 117 11.66 3.00 -6.75
C HIS A 117 10.49 3.18 -7.69
N LEU A 118 10.31 4.41 -8.17
CA LEU A 118 9.29 4.72 -9.16
C LEU A 118 9.91 4.64 -10.54
N TYR A 119 9.12 4.48 -11.55
CA TYR A 119 9.64 4.51 -12.89
C TYR A 119 8.74 5.07 -13.93
N GLY A 120 9.40 5.39 -15.05
CA GLY A 120 8.74 5.91 -16.20
C GLY A 120 8.18 7.27 -15.88
N ASP A 121 7.04 7.52 -16.40
CA ASP A 121 6.38 8.79 -16.22
C ASP A 121 5.71 8.93 -14.90
N GLU A 122 5.89 7.97 -14.03
CA GLU A 122 5.15 7.96 -12.79
C GLU A 122 5.54 9.09 -11.88
N GLU A 123 6.74 9.62 -12.06
CA GLU A 123 7.11 10.74 -11.24
C GLU A 123 6.20 11.91 -11.44
N GLU A 124 5.67 12.07 -12.64
CA GLU A 124 4.76 13.15 -12.88
C GLU A 124 3.45 12.95 -12.17
N ALA A 125 3.11 11.71 -11.94
CA ALA A 125 1.85 11.38 -11.32
C ALA A 125 1.94 11.33 -9.82
N ARG A 126 3.11 11.60 -9.25
CA ARG A 126 3.22 11.38 -7.83
C ARG A 126 2.43 12.38 -7.02
N GLY A 127 1.90 13.41 -7.66
CA GLY A 127 0.94 14.23 -6.97
C GLY A 127 -0.31 13.48 -6.56
N GLY A 128 -0.50 12.28 -7.10
CA GLY A 128 -1.62 11.45 -6.70
C GLY A 128 -1.28 10.68 -5.44
N PHE A 129 -1.57 9.41 -5.44
CA PHE A 129 -1.53 8.64 -4.20
C PHE A 129 -0.37 7.68 -4.15
N GLY A 130 0.64 7.88 -4.87
CA GLY A 130 1.67 6.92 -4.97
C GLY A 130 2.62 6.93 -3.90
N LYS A 131 2.76 7.53 -3.09
CA LYS A 131 3.86 7.56 -2.32
C LYS A 131 4.07 6.91 -1.37
#